data_e9b0d2f1b7683b0f25297990f32ec866
#
_entry.id   e9b0d2f1b7683b0f25297990f32ec866
#
_cell.length_a   1.000
_cell.length_b   1.000
_cell.length_c   1.000
_cell.angle_alpha   90.00
_cell.angle_beta   90.00
_cell.angle_gamma   90.00
#
_symmetry.space_group_name_H-M   'P 1'
#
loop_
_entity.id
_entity.type
_entity.pdbx_description
1 polymer ?
#
loop_
_entity_poly.entity_id
_entity_poly.type
_entity_poly.pdbx_seq_one_letter_code
_entity_poly.pdbx_strand_id
1 'polypeptide(L)'
;VFDILKAKESFMNYVRQFDLTNDKIHLKLVHTLEVVRTTEYLCLYENITGVERDLAYLIALLHDIGRFEQIKRFNSFDDRNIDHAKLGVQVLFKEGMIRNFIDDDQYDEIIEKAIAYHSLYKIPNNLEPSLLKQVLLIRDSDKLDNFRVKNIESIQTLFSISDADFYSQRVSQNILKDIENHTLILKENRHNEVDMWVSYMAFVFDLNFKSSYLFIRENDYIHRNMERLHFIGDLKEDMLFVEKTCQSYVEEKCM
;
A
#
# COMPACT_ATOMS: atom_id res chain seq x y z
N VAL A 1 27.19 2.72 1.72
CA VAL A 1 26.54 1.53 2.30
C VAL A 1 25.53 2.03 3.31
N PHE A 2 24.27 1.68 3.14
CA PHE A 2 23.21 2.05 4.07
C PHE A 2 23.39 1.33 5.42
N ASP A 3 23.31 2.07 6.52
CA ASP A 3 23.16 1.48 7.85
C ASP A 3 21.66 1.24 8.12
N ILE A 4 21.18 0.07 7.74
CA ILE A 4 19.77 -0.33 7.89
C ILE A 4 19.34 -0.36 9.35
N LEU A 5 20.23 -0.73 10.28
CA LEU A 5 19.91 -0.74 11.71
C LEU A 5 19.73 0.68 12.23
N LYS A 6 20.62 1.60 11.86
CA LYS A 6 20.51 3.03 12.18
C LYS A 6 19.24 3.63 11.61
N ALA A 7 18.92 3.34 10.34
CA ALA A 7 17.70 3.83 9.70
C ALA A 7 16.43 3.35 10.42
N LYS A 8 16.36 2.08 10.79
CA LYS A 8 15.26 1.50 11.56
C LYS A 8 15.12 2.12 12.94
N GLU A 9 16.22 2.30 13.66
CA GLU A 9 16.24 2.96 14.96
C GLU A 9 15.75 4.41 14.87
N SER A 10 16.23 5.16 13.87
CA SER A 10 15.81 6.54 13.60
C SER A 10 14.30 6.60 13.29
N PHE A 11 13.77 5.67 12.51
CA PHE A 11 12.34 5.56 12.24
C PHE A 11 11.53 5.29 13.52
N MET A 12 11.95 4.33 14.34
CA MET A 12 11.28 4.04 15.60
C MET A 12 11.33 5.24 16.57
N ASN A 13 12.44 5.98 16.62
CA ASN A 13 12.56 7.20 17.42
C ASN A 13 11.64 8.31 16.89
N TYR A 14 11.49 8.43 15.58
CA TYR A 14 10.54 9.35 14.97
C TYR A 14 9.09 8.99 15.34
N VAL A 15 8.70 7.72 15.19
CA VAL A 15 7.33 7.27 15.46
C VAL A 15 6.96 7.40 16.95
N ARG A 16 7.90 7.23 17.88
CA ARG A 16 7.67 7.44 19.33
C ARG A 16 7.27 8.87 19.71
N GLN A 17 7.41 9.84 18.81
CA GLN A 17 6.94 11.22 19.02
C GLN A 17 5.42 11.37 18.83
N PHE A 18 4.75 10.33 18.33
CA PHE A 18 3.31 10.30 18.10
C PHE A 18 2.60 9.48 19.18
N ASP A 19 1.31 9.70 19.33
CA ASP A 19 0.47 8.90 20.24
C ASP A 19 0.25 7.48 19.66
N LEU A 20 0.99 6.52 20.17
CA LEU A 20 0.90 5.12 19.75
C LEU A 20 -0.40 4.41 20.21
N THR A 21 -1.20 5.05 21.09
CA THR A 21 -2.53 4.55 21.46
C THR A 21 -3.59 4.95 20.45
N ASN A 22 -3.27 5.86 19.53
CA ASN A 22 -4.14 6.20 18.42
C ASN A 22 -4.12 5.07 17.38
N ASP A 23 -5.27 4.45 17.13
CA ASP A 23 -5.43 3.29 16.23
C ASP A 23 -4.87 3.55 14.82
N LYS A 24 -5.01 4.78 14.31
CA LYS A 24 -4.50 5.15 12.99
C LYS A 24 -2.98 5.21 12.96
N ILE A 25 -2.35 5.74 14.01
CA ILE A 25 -0.88 5.76 14.16
C ILE A 25 -0.36 4.34 14.31
N HIS A 26 -1.00 3.54 15.17
CA HIS A 26 -0.62 2.14 15.36
C HIS A 26 -0.74 1.34 14.06
N LEU A 27 -1.86 1.47 13.34
CA LEU A 27 -2.06 0.84 12.04
C LEU A 27 -0.91 1.19 11.08
N LYS A 28 -0.53 2.47 10.98
CA LYS A 28 0.53 2.90 10.07
C LYS A 28 1.92 2.45 10.49
N LEU A 29 2.21 2.34 11.77
CA LEU A 29 3.45 1.73 12.24
C LEU A 29 3.53 0.26 11.83
N VAL A 30 2.48 -0.53 12.13
CA VAL A 30 2.45 -1.95 11.77
C VAL A 30 2.53 -2.13 10.25
N HIS A 31 1.72 -1.39 9.49
CA HIS A 31 1.75 -1.39 8.03
C HIS A 31 3.15 -1.14 7.48
N THR A 32 3.82 -0.08 7.92
CA THR A 32 5.19 0.23 7.45
C THR A 32 6.16 -0.92 7.71
N LEU A 33 6.12 -1.53 8.89
CA LEU A 33 7.01 -2.66 9.21
C LEU A 33 6.68 -3.91 8.38
N GLU A 34 5.42 -4.16 8.08
CA GLU A 34 5.02 -5.28 7.21
C GLU A 34 5.33 -5.00 5.74
N VAL A 35 5.23 -3.74 5.27
CA VAL A 35 5.68 -3.35 3.92
C VAL A 35 7.19 -3.59 3.78
N VAL A 36 7.98 -3.29 4.81
CA VAL A 36 9.42 -3.62 4.83
C VAL A 36 9.64 -5.14 4.67
N ARG A 37 8.93 -5.98 5.45
CA ARG A 37 9.03 -7.45 5.34
C ARG A 37 8.64 -7.96 3.96
N THR A 38 7.57 -7.41 3.40
CA THR A 38 7.10 -7.77 2.06
C THR A 38 8.13 -7.35 1.00
N THR A 39 8.77 -6.19 1.17
CA THR A 39 9.87 -5.76 0.30
C THR A 39 11.06 -6.72 0.38
N GLU A 40 11.43 -7.18 1.58
CA GLU A 40 12.50 -8.17 1.75
C GLU A 40 12.16 -9.52 1.07
N TYR A 41 10.89 -9.96 1.19
CA TYR A 41 10.39 -11.13 0.47
C TYR A 41 10.53 -10.95 -1.05
N LEU A 42 10.06 -9.84 -1.62
CA LEU A 42 10.19 -9.58 -3.05
C LEU A 42 11.66 -9.53 -3.49
N CYS A 43 12.52 -8.84 -2.73
CA CYS A 43 13.94 -8.79 -3.04
C CYS A 43 14.58 -10.18 -3.07
N LEU A 44 14.20 -11.08 -2.15
CA LEU A 44 14.70 -12.45 -2.11
C LEU A 44 14.29 -13.22 -3.37
N TYR A 45 13.01 -13.18 -3.73
CA TYR A 45 12.49 -13.95 -4.88
C TYR A 45 12.92 -13.38 -6.23
N GLU A 46 13.11 -12.06 -6.33
CA GLU A 46 13.57 -11.38 -7.54
C GLU A 46 15.11 -11.25 -7.61
N ASN A 47 15.84 -11.92 -6.69
CA ASN A 47 17.31 -11.91 -6.62
C ASN A 47 17.92 -10.50 -6.52
N ILE A 48 17.24 -9.57 -5.85
CA ILE A 48 17.71 -8.21 -5.61
C ILE A 48 18.56 -8.21 -4.34
N THR A 49 19.83 -7.82 -4.47
CA THR A 49 20.82 -7.91 -3.38
C THR A 49 21.66 -6.62 -3.25
N GLY A 50 22.49 -6.56 -2.21
CA GLY A 50 23.43 -5.45 -2.02
C GLY A 50 22.73 -4.09 -1.87
N VAL A 51 23.29 -3.08 -2.48
CA VAL A 51 22.80 -1.70 -2.38
C VAL A 51 21.36 -1.53 -2.89
N GLU A 52 20.97 -2.25 -3.93
CA GLU A 52 19.59 -2.17 -4.45
C GLU A 52 18.57 -2.67 -3.43
N ARG A 53 18.87 -3.76 -2.70
CA ARG A 53 18.03 -4.28 -1.62
C ARG A 53 17.97 -3.30 -0.44
N ASP A 54 19.11 -2.77 -0.03
CA ASP A 54 19.17 -1.85 1.10
C ASP A 54 18.42 -0.53 0.79
N LEU A 55 18.48 -0.08 -0.46
CA LEU A 55 17.70 1.05 -0.95
C LEU A 55 16.20 0.76 -0.94
N ALA A 56 15.78 -0.42 -1.41
CA ALA A 56 14.39 -0.85 -1.37
C ALA A 56 13.86 -0.91 0.08
N TYR A 57 14.67 -1.44 1.01
CA TYR A 57 14.35 -1.45 2.44
C TYR A 57 14.10 -0.03 2.98
N LEU A 58 15.01 0.91 2.69
CA LEU A 58 14.90 2.29 3.17
C LEU A 58 13.66 2.99 2.57
N ILE A 59 13.41 2.81 1.29
CA ILE A 59 12.21 3.35 0.63
C ILE A 59 10.94 2.78 1.29
N ALA A 60 10.89 1.47 1.54
CA ALA A 60 9.76 0.82 2.21
C ALA A 60 9.55 1.37 3.63
N LEU A 61 10.63 1.61 4.38
CA LEU A 61 10.57 2.17 5.73
C LEU A 61 10.04 3.61 5.74
N LEU A 62 10.28 4.38 4.69
CA LEU A 62 10.00 5.82 4.64
C LEU A 62 8.78 6.19 3.77
N HIS A 63 8.22 5.25 2.98
CA HIS A 63 7.21 5.56 1.96
C HIS A 63 5.99 6.29 2.53
N ASP A 64 5.56 5.90 3.72
CA ASP A 64 4.35 6.39 4.38
C ASP A 64 4.64 7.37 5.55
N ILE A 65 5.88 7.90 5.63
CA ILE A 65 6.25 8.85 6.71
C ILE A 65 5.33 10.08 6.73
N GLY A 66 4.83 10.50 5.57
CA GLY A 66 3.86 11.57 5.45
C GLY A 66 2.50 11.27 6.10
N ARG A 67 2.12 10.00 6.30
CA ARG A 67 0.89 9.62 7.01
C ARG A 67 0.92 10.01 8.48
N PHE A 68 2.05 9.85 9.14
CA PHE A 68 2.22 10.28 10.53
C PHE A 68 2.04 11.79 10.67
N GLU A 69 2.65 12.56 9.78
CA GLU A 69 2.49 14.03 9.74
C GLU A 69 1.08 14.45 9.31
N GLN A 70 0.43 13.71 8.41
CA GLN A 70 -0.94 13.96 8.00
C GLN A 70 -1.91 13.83 9.19
N ILE A 71 -1.75 12.77 10.00
CA ILE A 71 -2.56 12.60 11.22
C ILE A 71 -2.25 13.70 12.23
N LYS A 72 -0.97 13.99 12.48
CA LYS A 72 -0.54 15.00 13.46
C LYS A 72 -1.03 16.39 13.10
N ARG A 73 -0.90 16.79 11.83
CA ARG A 73 -1.22 18.14 11.36
C ARG A 73 -2.72 18.33 11.09
N PHE A 74 -3.43 17.27 10.64
CA PHE A 74 -4.78 17.37 10.10
C PHE A 74 -5.79 16.36 10.69
N ASN A 75 -5.33 15.46 11.56
CA ASN A 75 -6.14 14.38 12.16
C ASN A 75 -6.95 13.55 11.13
N SER A 76 -6.40 13.35 9.93
CA SER A 76 -7.06 12.72 8.80
C SER A 76 -6.11 11.85 7.99
N PHE A 77 -6.64 10.81 7.34
CA PHE A 77 -5.96 10.05 6.27
C PHE A 77 -6.48 10.45 4.87
N ASP A 78 -7.23 11.54 4.76
CA ASP A 78 -7.87 11.92 3.51
C ASP A 78 -6.88 12.59 2.55
N ASP A 79 -6.49 11.86 1.51
CA ASP A 79 -5.60 12.35 0.46
C ASP A 79 -6.24 13.36 -0.49
N ARG A 80 -7.57 13.59 -0.41
CA ARG A 80 -8.24 14.60 -1.24
C ARG A 80 -7.75 16.00 -0.94
N ASN A 81 -7.41 16.25 0.32
CA ASN A 81 -6.93 17.54 0.76
C ASN A 81 -5.41 17.63 0.79
N ILE A 82 -4.73 16.56 1.21
CA ILE A 82 -3.29 16.54 1.39
C ILE A 82 -2.78 15.15 1.00
N ASP A 83 -2.06 15.11 -0.10
CA ASP A 83 -1.39 13.92 -0.61
C ASP A 83 -0.25 13.53 0.34
N HIS A 84 -0.36 12.34 0.96
CA HIS A 84 0.61 11.85 1.93
C HIS A 84 2.00 11.61 1.32
N ALA A 85 2.07 11.18 0.05
CA ALA A 85 3.35 10.95 -0.61
C ALA A 85 4.10 12.27 -0.81
N LYS A 86 3.39 13.33 -1.24
CA LYS A 86 3.97 14.67 -1.35
C LYS A 86 4.37 15.24 0.01
N LEU A 87 3.55 15.00 1.04
CA LEU A 87 3.88 15.42 2.41
C LEU A 87 5.12 14.67 2.92
N GLY A 88 5.24 13.37 2.63
CA GLY A 88 6.42 12.58 2.95
C GLY A 88 7.69 13.12 2.30
N VAL A 89 7.64 13.43 1.01
CA VAL A 89 8.73 14.09 0.29
C VAL A 89 9.10 15.44 0.90
N GLN A 90 8.09 16.25 1.26
CA GLN A 90 8.34 17.53 1.92
C GLN A 90 9.09 17.35 3.24
N VAL A 91 8.62 16.46 4.10
CA VAL A 91 9.22 16.17 5.43
C VAL A 91 10.65 15.64 5.28
N LEU A 92 10.86 14.70 4.38
CA LEU A 92 12.18 14.09 4.19
C LEU A 92 13.19 15.05 3.57
N PHE A 93 12.83 15.68 2.45
CA PHE A 93 13.83 16.40 1.63
C PHE A 93 13.79 17.91 1.83
N LYS A 94 12.62 18.55 1.95
CA LYS A 94 12.55 20.00 2.14
C LYS A 94 12.78 20.42 3.59
N GLU A 95 12.29 19.61 4.54
CA GLU A 95 12.49 19.83 5.98
C GLU A 95 13.79 19.15 6.48
N GLY A 96 14.48 18.41 5.60
CA GLY A 96 15.81 17.84 5.84
C GLY A 96 15.86 16.57 6.69
N MET A 97 14.71 15.94 6.99
CA MET A 97 14.64 14.78 7.87
C MET A 97 15.37 13.55 7.32
N ILE A 98 15.58 13.45 6.00
CA ILE A 98 16.24 12.30 5.36
C ILE A 98 17.63 12.04 5.95
N ARG A 99 18.35 13.08 6.41
CA ARG A 99 19.68 12.96 7.04
C ARG A 99 19.68 12.27 8.40
N ASN A 100 18.52 12.03 9.00
CA ASN A 100 18.38 11.17 10.18
C ASN A 100 18.47 9.68 9.85
N PHE A 101 18.25 9.31 8.57
CA PHE A 101 18.19 7.93 8.10
C PHE A 101 19.40 7.54 7.28
N ILE A 102 19.95 8.45 6.48
CA ILE A 102 21.15 8.26 5.67
C ILE A 102 22.06 9.47 5.76
N ASP A 103 23.38 9.23 5.68
CA ASP A 103 24.39 10.28 5.86
C ASP A 103 24.73 11.01 4.56
N ASP A 104 24.66 10.32 3.40
CA ASP A 104 25.00 10.88 2.08
C ASP A 104 23.75 11.13 1.21
N ASP A 105 23.92 11.84 0.10
CA ASP A 105 22.87 12.27 -0.80
C ASP A 105 22.85 11.52 -2.15
N GLN A 106 23.73 10.56 -2.33
CA GLN A 106 23.90 9.83 -3.59
C GLN A 106 22.57 9.23 -4.14
N TYR A 107 21.67 8.81 -3.26
CA TYR A 107 20.41 8.14 -3.61
C TYR A 107 19.17 8.99 -3.35
N ASP A 108 19.33 10.25 -2.96
CA ASP A 108 18.22 11.14 -2.61
C ASP A 108 17.18 11.23 -3.72
N GLU A 109 17.61 11.40 -4.97
CA GLU A 109 16.69 11.51 -6.11
C GLU A 109 15.86 10.24 -6.31
N ILE A 110 16.45 9.05 -6.13
CA ILE A 110 15.74 7.77 -6.28
C ILE A 110 14.74 7.59 -5.12
N ILE A 111 15.15 7.88 -3.89
CA ILE A 111 14.29 7.77 -2.71
C ILE A 111 13.12 8.75 -2.82
N GLU A 112 13.40 10.01 -3.13
CA GLU A 112 12.39 11.06 -3.29
C GLU A 112 11.33 10.66 -4.34
N LYS A 113 11.77 10.26 -5.53
CA LYS A 113 10.87 9.89 -6.63
C LYS A 113 10.12 8.60 -6.35
N ALA A 114 10.75 7.58 -5.75
CA ALA A 114 10.07 6.35 -5.40
C ALA A 114 8.96 6.59 -4.38
N ILE A 115 9.21 7.42 -3.36
CA ILE A 115 8.19 7.84 -2.38
C ILE A 115 7.11 8.68 -3.06
N ALA A 116 7.47 9.64 -3.92
CA ALA A 116 6.50 10.47 -4.63
C ALA A 116 5.55 9.66 -5.54
N TYR A 117 6.04 8.55 -6.12
CA TYR A 117 5.31 7.79 -7.14
C TYR A 117 4.63 6.53 -6.62
N HIS A 118 4.87 6.11 -5.36
CA HIS A 118 4.34 4.84 -4.86
C HIS A 118 2.81 4.75 -4.92
N SER A 119 2.09 5.86 -4.65
CA SER A 119 0.63 5.91 -4.58
C SER A 119 -0.06 6.45 -5.85
N LEU A 120 0.71 6.77 -6.91
CA LEU A 120 0.13 7.26 -8.16
C LEU A 120 -0.70 6.18 -8.86
N TYR A 121 -1.83 6.57 -9.45
CA TYR A 121 -2.62 5.67 -10.31
C TYR A 121 -1.80 5.16 -11.50
N LYS A 122 -1.04 6.05 -12.13
CA LYS A 122 -0.13 5.73 -13.23
C LYS A 122 1.23 6.39 -12.99
N ILE A 123 2.28 5.60 -13.04
CA ILE A 123 3.65 6.11 -12.92
C ILE A 123 4.08 6.82 -14.21
N PRO A 124 5.02 7.80 -14.12
CA PRO A 124 5.59 8.43 -15.31
C PRO A 124 6.23 7.42 -16.26
N ASN A 125 6.14 7.71 -17.56
CA ASN A 125 6.84 6.93 -18.57
C ASN A 125 8.34 7.26 -18.58
N ASN A 126 9.16 6.34 -19.07
CA ASN A 126 10.60 6.55 -19.32
C ASN A 126 11.41 6.84 -18.06
N LEU A 127 11.07 6.21 -16.93
CA LEU A 127 11.90 6.23 -15.72
C LEU A 127 13.21 5.46 -16.00
N GLU A 128 14.31 5.95 -15.42
CA GLU A 128 15.56 5.21 -15.40
C GLU A 128 15.38 3.82 -14.78
N PRO A 129 16.02 2.75 -15.31
CA PRO A 129 15.77 1.37 -14.89
C PRO A 129 15.93 1.13 -13.37
N SER A 130 16.92 1.77 -12.74
CA SER A 130 17.14 1.68 -11.29
C SER A 130 16.00 2.30 -10.49
N LEU A 131 15.54 3.49 -10.90
CA LEU A 131 14.39 4.15 -10.28
C LEU A 131 13.10 3.35 -10.52
N LEU A 132 12.85 2.90 -11.74
CA LEU A 132 11.68 2.11 -12.09
C LEU A 132 11.59 0.87 -11.19
N LYS A 133 12.68 0.13 -11.02
CA LYS A 133 12.74 -1.06 -10.15
C LYS A 133 12.30 -0.70 -8.72
N GLN A 134 12.84 0.37 -8.13
CA GLN A 134 12.49 0.79 -6.77
C GLN A 134 11.03 1.23 -6.65
N VAL A 135 10.52 1.95 -7.66
CA VAL A 135 9.09 2.35 -7.71
C VAL A 135 8.18 1.13 -7.76
N LEU A 136 8.48 0.13 -8.60
CA LEU A 136 7.68 -1.08 -8.72
C LEU A 136 7.73 -1.93 -7.43
N LEU A 137 8.91 -2.06 -6.80
CA LEU A 137 9.06 -2.77 -5.53
C LEU A 137 8.19 -2.17 -4.42
N ILE A 138 8.28 -0.86 -4.21
CA ILE A 138 7.48 -0.23 -3.14
C ILE A 138 5.98 -0.26 -3.45
N ARG A 139 5.57 -0.09 -4.72
CA ARG A 139 4.16 -0.18 -5.12
C ARG A 139 3.58 -1.56 -4.86
N ASP A 140 4.30 -2.62 -5.22
CA ASP A 140 3.85 -3.98 -4.97
C ASP A 140 3.82 -4.26 -3.46
N SER A 141 4.89 -3.95 -2.74
CA SER A 141 4.99 -4.20 -1.29
C SER A 141 3.86 -3.51 -0.51
N ASP A 142 3.56 -2.25 -0.80
CA ASP A 142 2.47 -1.49 -0.19
C ASP A 142 1.10 -2.14 -0.48
N LYS A 143 0.84 -2.51 -1.76
CA LYS A 143 -0.40 -3.19 -2.14
C LYS A 143 -0.56 -4.54 -1.46
N LEU A 144 0.51 -5.33 -1.38
CA LEU A 144 0.49 -6.63 -0.73
C LEU A 144 0.14 -6.54 0.75
N ASP A 145 0.71 -5.57 1.48
CA ASP A 145 0.32 -5.37 2.88
C ASP A 145 -1.10 -4.81 3.02
N ASN A 146 -1.59 -4.05 2.06
CA ASN A 146 -2.99 -3.61 2.07
C ASN A 146 -3.97 -4.80 2.05
N PHE A 147 -3.66 -5.94 1.42
CA PHE A 147 -4.47 -7.16 1.53
C PHE A 147 -4.49 -7.71 2.96
N ARG A 148 -3.33 -7.74 3.65
CA ARG A 148 -3.25 -8.14 5.05
C ARG A 148 -4.06 -7.19 5.94
N VAL A 149 -3.91 -5.89 5.78
CA VAL A 149 -4.65 -4.87 6.53
C VAL A 149 -6.16 -5.07 6.38
N LYS A 150 -6.64 -5.29 5.14
CA LYS A 150 -8.07 -5.55 4.90
C LYS A 150 -8.54 -6.87 5.51
N ASN A 151 -7.64 -7.83 5.69
CA ASN A 151 -7.96 -9.11 6.31
C ASN A 151 -8.11 -9.04 7.84
N ILE A 152 -7.47 -8.09 8.51
CA ILE A 152 -7.42 -8.06 9.98
C ILE A 152 -8.14 -6.86 10.60
N GLU A 153 -8.17 -5.70 9.95
CA GLU A 153 -8.72 -4.47 10.52
C GLU A 153 -10.25 -4.42 10.42
N SER A 154 -10.91 -3.80 11.40
CA SER A 154 -12.36 -3.63 11.39
C SER A 154 -12.83 -2.63 10.33
N ILE A 155 -14.10 -2.76 9.89
CA ILE A 155 -14.73 -1.79 8.99
C ILE A 155 -14.70 -0.38 9.60
N GLN A 156 -14.94 -0.27 10.91
CA GLN A 156 -14.87 0.99 11.64
C GLN A 156 -13.47 1.63 11.58
N THR A 157 -12.41 0.84 11.77
CA THR A 157 -11.02 1.33 11.69
C THR A 157 -10.66 1.77 10.27
N LEU A 158 -11.06 0.96 9.27
CA LEU A 158 -10.73 1.20 7.86
C LEU A 158 -11.46 2.40 7.26
N PHE A 159 -12.76 2.54 7.57
CA PHE A 159 -13.65 3.45 6.85
C PHE A 159 -14.41 4.43 7.73
N SER A 160 -14.32 4.29 9.07
CA SER A 160 -15.00 5.16 10.04
C SER A 160 -16.53 5.11 9.94
N ILE A 161 -17.09 3.99 9.51
CA ILE A 161 -18.54 3.70 9.47
C ILE A 161 -18.87 2.42 10.23
N SER A 162 -20.14 2.22 10.55
CA SER A 162 -20.60 0.98 11.18
C SER A 162 -20.65 -0.19 10.18
N ASP A 163 -20.60 -1.43 10.69
CA ASP A 163 -20.79 -2.62 9.87
C ASP A 163 -22.17 -2.61 9.18
N ALA A 164 -23.23 -2.15 9.88
CA ALA A 164 -24.58 -2.06 9.31
C ALA A 164 -24.62 -1.09 8.12
N ASP A 165 -23.97 0.07 8.22
CA ASP A 165 -23.90 1.03 7.11
C ASP A 165 -23.11 0.44 5.94
N PHE A 166 -22.00 -0.26 6.21
CA PHE A 166 -21.19 -0.92 5.17
C PHE A 166 -22.01 -1.97 4.41
N TYR A 167 -22.67 -2.88 5.12
CA TYR A 167 -23.46 -3.97 4.50
C TYR A 167 -24.76 -3.49 3.83
N SER A 168 -25.22 -2.27 4.09
CA SER A 168 -26.36 -1.66 3.39
C SER A 168 -26.01 -1.12 2.00
N GLN A 169 -24.73 -1.02 1.68
CA GLN A 169 -24.23 -0.49 0.41
C GLN A 169 -24.19 -1.56 -0.69
N ARG A 170 -23.98 -1.12 -1.92
CA ARG A 170 -23.83 -1.96 -3.12
C ARG A 170 -22.55 -1.58 -3.86
N VAL A 171 -21.99 -2.52 -4.59
CA VAL A 171 -20.90 -2.21 -5.53
C VAL A 171 -21.48 -1.42 -6.70
N SER A 172 -20.86 -0.28 -7.01
CA SER A 172 -21.26 0.54 -8.14
C SER A 172 -20.97 -0.17 -9.48
N GLN A 173 -21.84 -0.01 -10.48
CA GLN A 173 -21.73 -0.71 -11.76
C GLN A 173 -20.43 -0.39 -12.53
N ASN A 174 -19.94 0.84 -12.43
CA ASN A 174 -18.65 1.21 -13.02
C ASN A 174 -17.49 0.46 -12.37
N ILE A 175 -17.55 0.19 -11.06
CA ILE A 175 -16.55 -0.58 -10.32
C ILE A 175 -16.54 -2.04 -10.77
N LEU A 176 -17.72 -2.67 -10.90
CA LEU A 176 -17.82 -4.04 -11.42
C LEU A 176 -17.26 -4.14 -12.85
N LYS A 177 -17.49 -3.11 -13.68
CA LYS A 177 -16.90 -3.04 -15.01
C LYS A 177 -15.39 -2.89 -15.02
N ASP A 178 -14.83 -2.10 -14.09
CA ASP A 178 -13.38 -1.98 -13.93
C ASP A 178 -12.77 -3.35 -13.52
N ILE A 179 -13.42 -4.10 -12.62
CA ILE A 179 -13.02 -5.47 -12.25
C ILE A 179 -13.06 -6.40 -13.45
N GLU A 180 -14.16 -6.39 -14.24
CA GLU A 180 -14.31 -7.20 -15.46
C GLU A 180 -13.20 -6.93 -16.47
N ASN A 181 -12.80 -5.67 -16.61
CA ASN A 181 -11.74 -5.22 -17.51
C ASN A 181 -10.31 -5.40 -16.95
N HIS A 182 -10.15 -5.95 -15.75
CA HIS A 182 -8.86 -6.12 -15.07
C HIS A 182 -8.09 -4.79 -14.93
N THR A 183 -8.76 -3.72 -14.52
CA THR A 183 -8.17 -2.39 -14.35
C THR A 183 -8.21 -1.92 -12.91
N LEU A 184 -7.23 -1.08 -12.53
CA LEU A 184 -7.28 -0.36 -11.29
C LEU A 184 -8.49 0.57 -11.24
N ILE A 185 -9.06 0.74 -10.07
CA ILE A 185 -10.19 1.61 -9.83
C ILE A 185 -9.70 3.03 -9.46
N LEU A 186 -10.13 4.02 -10.21
CA LEU A 186 -9.86 5.42 -9.93
C LEU A 186 -10.55 5.88 -8.65
N LYS A 187 -9.87 6.72 -7.85
CA LYS A 187 -10.40 7.21 -6.56
C LYS A 187 -11.72 7.97 -6.73
N GLU A 188 -11.84 8.75 -7.79
CA GLU A 188 -13.04 9.52 -8.15
C GLU A 188 -14.24 8.66 -8.57
N ASN A 189 -14.01 7.42 -8.97
CA ASN A 189 -15.06 6.48 -9.35
C ASN A 189 -15.72 5.77 -8.16
N ARG A 190 -15.13 5.88 -6.96
CA ARG A 190 -15.64 5.23 -5.74
C ARG A 190 -16.67 6.12 -5.07
N HIS A 191 -17.88 5.64 -4.93
CA HIS A 191 -19.01 6.39 -4.38
C HIS A 191 -19.35 6.04 -2.94
N ASN A 192 -18.85 4.90 -2.46
CA ASN A 192 -19.11 4.39 -1.11
C ASN A 192 -17.94 3.53 -0.60
N GLU A 193 -18.03 3.01 0.61
CA GLU A 193 -16.98 2.25 1.28
C GLU A 193 -16.85 0.82 0.73
N VAL A 194 -17.93 0.25 0.19
CA VAL A 194 -17.88 -1.03 -0.52
C VAL A 194 -17.09 -0.88 -1.84
N ASP A 195 -17.26 0.21 -2.58
CA ASP A 195 -16.42 0.53 -3.74
C ASP A 195 -14.95 0.67 -3.34
N MET A 196 -14.70 1.33 -2.19
CA MET A 196 -13.34 1.42 -1.63
C MET A 196 -12.78 0.04 -1.31
N TRP A 197 -13.56 -0.85 -0.69
CA TRP A 197 -13.15 -2.22 -0.41
C TRP A 197 -12.77 -2.97 -1.69
N VAL A 198 -13.64 -2.94 -2.70
CA VAL A 198 -13.38 -3.58 -4.00
C VAL A 198 -12.15 -2.99 -4.69
N SER A 199 -11.90 -1.69 -4.53
CA SER A 199 -10.70 -1.06 -5.10
C SER A 199 -9.37 -1.61 -4.54
N TYR A 200 -9.36 -2.13 -3.31
CA TYR A 200 -8.19 -2.84 -2.78
C TYR A 200 -8.05 -4.24 -3.38
N MET A 201 -9.15 -4.93 -3.70
CA MET A 201 -9.08 -6.21 -4.40
C MET A 201 -8.53 -6.02 -5.82
N ALA A 202 -8.90 -4.93 -6.50
CA ALA A 202 -8.39 -4.56 -7.82
C ALA A 202 -6.87 -4.29 -7.87
N PHE A 203 -6.19 -4.20 -6.72
CA PHE A 203 -4.73 -4.07 -6.69
C PHE A 203 -3.99 -5.22 -7.37
N VAL A 204 -4.62 -6.41 -7.48
CA VAL A 204 -4.05 -7.53 -8.24
C VAL A 204 -3.77 -7.18 -9.71
N PHE A 205 -4.51 -6.22 -10.27
CA PHE A 205 -4.36 -5.82 -11.68
C PHE A 205 -3.18 -4.85 -11.93
N ASP A 206 -2.51 -4.37 -10.86
CA ASP A 206 -1.36 -3.45 -10.94
C ASP A 206 -0.13 -3.99 -10.19
N LEU A 207 -0.02 -5.30 -10.05
CA LEU A 207 1.19 -5.94 -9.53
C LEU A 207 2.17 -6.19 -10.67
N ASN A 208 3.47 -6.12 -10.36
CA ASN A 208 4.52 -6.07 -11.36
C ASN A 208 5.45 -7.29 -11.33
N PHE A 209 5.55 -7.99 -10.20
CA PHE A 209 6.43 -9.14 -10.02
C PHE A 209 5.65 -10.44 -9.91
N LYS A 210 6.19 -11.53 -10.50
CA LYS A 210 5.60 -12.86 -10.33
C LYS A 210 5.54 -13.25 -8.85
N SER A 211 6.56 -12.90 -8.08
CA SER A 211 6.61 -13.12 -6.63
C SER A 211 5.48 -12.43 -5.87
N SER A 212 4.98 -11.28 -6.34
CA SER A 212 3.83 -10.60 -5.75
C SER A 212 2.54 -11.41 -5.88
N TYR A 213 2.29 -12.03 -7.04
CA TYR A 213 1.14 -12.91 -7.23
C TYR A 213 1.26 -14.20 -6.41
N LEU A 214 2.46 -14.79 -6.35
CA LEU A 214 2.74 -15.94 -5.49
C LEU A 214 2.45 -15.62 -4.02
N PHE A 215 2.86 -14.44 -3.55
CA PHE A 215 2.60 -13.99 -2.18
C PHE A 215 1.10 -13.90 -1.87
N ILE A 216 0.28 -13.35 -2.78
CA ILE A 216 -1.18 -13.30 -2.61
C ILE A 216 -1.77 -14.70 -2.54
N ARG A 217 -1.37 -15.59 -3.45
CA ARG A 217 -1.86 -16.96 -3.53
C ARG A 217 -1.49 -17.78 -2.29
N GLU A 218 -0.22 -17.74 -1.87
CA GLU A 218 0.29 -18.48 -0.71
C GLU A 218 -0.37 -18.05 0.61
N ASN A 219 -0.73 -16.77 0.73
CA ASN A 219 -1.44 -16.24 1.89
C ASN A 219 -2.97 -16.31 1.76
N ASP A 220 -3.48 -16.76 0.61
CA ASP A 220 -4.92 -16.86 0.30
C ASP A 220 -5.69 -15.54 0.54
N TYR A 221 -5.04 -14.41 0.25
CA TYR A 221 -5.57 -13.10 0.64
C TYR A 221 -6.89 -12.73 -0.03
N ILE A 222 -7.11 -13.14 -1.27
CA ILE A 222 -8.37 -12.81 -1.96
C ILE A 222 -9.53 -13.48 -1.24
N HIS A 223 -9.47 -14.81 -1.07
CA HIS A 223 -10.52 -15.57 -0.40
C HIS A 223 -10.72 -15.12 1.05
N ARG A 224 -9.66 -15.03 1.83
CA ARG A 224 -9.73 -14.62 3.24
C ARG A 224 -10.34 -13.23 3.44
N ASN A 225 -10.07 -12.29 2.55
CA ASN A 225 -10.68 -10.96 2.59
C ASN A 225 -12.18 -11.00 2.29
N MET A 226 -12.62 -11.91 1.43
CA MET A 226 -14.05 -12.08 1.12
C MET A 226 -14.78 -12.88 2.19
N GLU A 227 -14.19 -13.98 2.69
CA GLU A 227 -14.81 -14.85 3.69
C GLU A 227 -15.06 -14.14 5.03
N ARG A 228 -14.14 -13.27 5.46
CA ARG A 228 -14.28 -12.55 6.75
C ARG A 228 -15.50 -11.62 6.82
N LEU A 229 -16.05 -11.21 5.68
CA LEU A 229 -17.19 -10.32 5.58
C LEU A 229 -18.45 -11.13 5.22
N HIS A 230 -19.46 -10.99 6.04
CA HIS A 230 -20.71 -11.76 5.87
C HIS A 230 -21.67 -11.07 4.87
N PHE A 231 -21.30 -11.07 3.60
CA PHE A 231 -22.13 -10.50 2.53
C PHE A 231 -23.43 -11.28 2.34
N ILE A 232 -24.53 -10.56 2.15
CA ILE A 232 -25.87 -11.13 1.91
C ILE A 232 -26.52 -10.49 0.68
N GLY A 233 -27.56 -11.16 0.15
CA GLY A 233 -28.34 -10.65 -0.99
C GLY A 233 -27.49 -10.35 -2.21
N ASP A 234 -27.84 -9.30 -2.92
CA ASP A 234 -27.19 -8.89 -4.16
C ASP A 234 -25.71 -8.49 -3.95
N LEU A 235 -25.38 -7.92 -2.78
CA LEU A 235 -23.97 -7.59 -2.44
C LEU A 235 -23.11 -8.86 -2.42
N LYS A 236 -23.67 -10.01 -2.00
CA LYS A 236 -22.95 -11.29 -2.03
C LYS A 236 -22.65 -11.72 -3.47
N GLU A 237 -23.57 -11.52 -4.39
CA GLU A 237 -23.36 -11.87 -5.81
C GLU A 237 -22.25 -11.01 -6.42
N ASP A 238 -22.28 -9.69 -6.18
CA ASP A 238 -21.25 -8.75 -6.62
C ASP A 238 -19.87 -9.16 -6.08
N MET A 239 -19.78 -9.50 -4.78
CA MET A 239 -18.52 -9.88 -4.14
C MET A 239 -17.99 -11.24 -4.61
N LEU A 240 -18.86 -12.21 -4.88
CA LEU A 240 -18.46 -13.50 -5.50
C LEU A 240 -17.89 -13.29 -6.90
N PHE A 241 -18.47 -12.37 -7.68
CA PHE A 241 -17.92 -12.00 -8.99
C PHE A 241 -16.51 -11.37 -8.84
N VAL A 242 -16.34 -10.42 -7.91
CA VAL A 242 -15.04 -9.80 -7.62
C VAL A 242 -14.01 -10.84 -7.20
N GLU A 243 -14.36 -11.71 -6.24
CA GLU A 243 -13.48 -12.77 -5.75
C GLU A 243 -13.00 -13.67 -6.89
N LYS A 244 -13.95 -14.23 -7.66
CA LYS A 244 -13.64 -15.14 -8.76
C LYS A 244 -12.74 -14.48 -9.82
N THR A 245 -13.03 -13.24 -10.17
CA THR A 245 -12.25 -12.51 -11.18
C THR A 245 -10.83 -12.26 -10.70
N CYS A 246 -10.66 -11.77 -9.47
CA CYS A 246 -9.34 -11.51 -8.89
C CYS A 246 -8.54 -12.81 -8.69
N GLN A 247 -9.15 -13.89 -8.19
CA GLN A 247 -8.48 -15.18 -8.02
C GLN A 247 -8.03 -15.76 -9.37
N SER A 248 -8.90 -15.77 -10.38
CA SER A 248 -8.55 -16.28 -11.71
C SER A 248 -7.39 -15.51 -12.32
N TYR A 249 -7.35 -14.19 -12.14
CA TYR A 249 -6.25 -13.36 -12.61
C TYR A 249 -4.94 -13.67 -11.89
N VAL A 250 -4.97 -13.82 -10.57
CA VAL A 250 -3.78 -14.19 -9.77
C VAL A 250 -3.24 -15.57 -10.20
N GLU A 251 -4.12 -16.56 -10.37
CA GLU A 251 -3.71 -17.90 -10.83
C GLU A 251 -3.07 -17.86 -12.22
N GLU A 252 -3.64 -17.12 -13.16
CA GLU A 252 -3.04 -16.91 -14.49
C GLU A 252 -1.63 -16.34 -14.41
N LYS A 253 -1.41 -15.34 -13.54
CA LYS A 253 -0.10 -14.70 -13.36
C LYS A 253 0.93 -15.57 -12.61
N CYS A 254 0.46 -16.56 -11.86
CA CYS A 254 1.32 -17.54 -11.18
C CYS A 254 1.82 -18.66 -12.10
N MET A 255 1.15 -18.93 -13.24
CA MET A 255 1.57 -19.93 -14.23
C MET A 255 2.81 -19.44 -15.01
#